data_f9ae58784fd3dd81b37f9e371bc2c227
#
_entry.id   f9ae58784fd3dd81b37f9e371bc2c227
#
_cell.length_a   1.000
_cell.length_b   1.000
_cell.length_c   1.000
_cell.angle_alpha   90.00
_cell.angle_beta   90.00
_cell.angle_gamma   90.00
#
_symmetry.space_group_name_H-M   'P 1'
#
loop_
_entity.id
_entity.type
_entity.pdbx_description
1 polymer ?
#
loop_
_entity_poly.entity_id
_entity_poly.type
_entity_poly.pdbx_seq_one_letter_code
_entity_poly.pdbx_strand_id
1 'polypeptide(L)'
;MKKLFCSLFLAACTCTMSAQDVVTVAVHPSQGTQKISRHIYGQFAEHLGTCIYGGLWVGEESPIPNTKGYRTDVLEALKRLDIPNLRWPGGCFADEYHWMDGIGPRNGRPKMSNNNWGGLVEDNSFGTHEFLNLCEMLGCEPYVSGNVGSGTVEELAKWVEYMTSDGDSPMANLRRKNGRDKAWKIKYLGVGNESWGCGGSMRPEYYADLYRRYSTYCRNYDGNRLFKIASGASDYDYNWTDVLMNRVGHRMQGLSLHYYTVTG
;
A
#
# COMPACT_ATOMS: atom_id res chain seq x y z
N MET A 1 71.44 -59.51 25.98
CA MET A 1 71.49 -58.31 25.21
C MET A 1 70.22 -58.21 24.35
N LYS A 2 69.22 -57.49 24.83
CA LYS A 2 67.96 -57.34 24.11
C LYS A 2 67.91 -55.91 23.65
N LYS A 3 67.85 -55.69 22.32
CA LYS A 3 67.71 -54.38 21.73
C LYS A 3 66.21 -54.02 21.67
N LEU A 4 65.81 -52.89 22.32
CA LEU A 4 64.49 -52.35 22.34
C LEU A 4 64.37 -51.44 21.12
N PHE A 5 63.49 -51.78 20.20
CA PHE A 5 63.11 -50.88 19.08
C PHE A 5 61.95 -50.04 19.51
N CYS A 6 62.19 -48.76 19.58
CA CYS A 6 61.19 -47.75 19.87
C CYS A 6 60.63 -47.16 18.53
N SER A 7 59.44 -47.62 18.14
CA SER A 7 58.79 -47.08 16.92
C SER A 7 58.04 -45.79 17.29
N LEU A 8 58.50 -44.66 16.77
CA LEU A 8 57.83 -43.39 16.86
C LEU A 8 56.69 -43.36 15.81
N PHE A 9 55.45 -43.39 16.26
CA PHE A 9 54.30 -43.12 15.42
C PHE A 9 54.16 -41.58 15.30
N LEU A 10 54.48 -41.04 14.13
CA LEU A 10 54.24 -39.65 13.77
C LEU A 10 52.78 -39.54 13.28
N ALA A 11 51.86 -39.08 14.15
CA ALA A 11 50.50 -38.77 13.75
C ALA A 11 50.52 -37.43 13.01
N ALA A 12 50.43 -37.48 11.70
CA ALA A 12 50.22 -36.29 10.88
C ALA A 12 48.76 -35.82 11.04
N CYS A 13 48.50 -34.84 11.88
CA CYS A 13 47.24 -34.12 11.86
C CYS A 13 47.18 -33.26 10.59
N THR A 14 46.47 -33.73 9.59
CA THR A 14 46.08 -32.92 8.45
C THR A 14 44.95 -32.00 8.91
N CYS A 15 45.27 -30.78 9.34
CA CYS A 15 44.29 -29.72 9.46
C CYS A 15 43.84 -29.32 8.05
N THR A 16 42.69 -29.80 7.64
CA THR A 16 42.00 -29.21 6.47
C THR A 16 41.55 -27.82 6.85
N MET A 17 42.34 -26.83 6.49
CA MET A 17 41.90 -25.46 6.52
C MET A 17 40.85 -25.29 5.39
N SER A 18 39.57 -25.26 5.75
CA SER A 18 38.54 -24.73 4.83
C SER A 18 38.86 -23.28 4.60
N ALA A 19 39.39 -22.95 3.45
CA ALA A 19 39.45 -21.60 2.99
C ALA A 19 38.00 -21.13 2.86
N GLN A 20 37.58 -20.20 3.74
CA GLN A 20 36.33 -19.48 3.57
C GLN A 20 36.54 -18.56 2.37
N ASP A 21 35.76 -18.76 1.31
CA ASP A 21 35.78 -17.88 0.17
C ASP A 21 35.35 -16.48 0.65
N VAL A 22 36.28 -15.57 0.74
CA VAL A 22 36.02 -14.18 1.10
C VAL A 22 35.51 -13.45 -0.14
N VAL A 23 34.21 -13.17 -0.15
CA VAL A 23 33.63 -12.32 -1.19
C VAL A 23 33.85 -10.86 -0.78
N THR A 24 34.64 -10.15 -1.58
CA THR A 24 34.86 -8.72 -1.38
C THR A 24 33.87 -7.93 -2.21
N VAL A 25 33.03 -7.13 -1.54
CA VAL A 25 32.11 -6.18 -2.20
C VAL A 25 32.68 -4.77 -2.04
N ALA A 26 33.04 -4.15 -3.17
CA ALA A 26 33.48 -2.75 -3.18
C ALA A 26 32.31 -1.85 -3.54
N VAL A 27 31.98 -0.90 -2.66
CA VAL A 27 30.94 0.10 -2.89
C VAL A 27 31.63 1.42 -3.23
N HIS A 28 31.30 1.98 -4.41
CA HIS A 28 31.84 3.25 -4.88
C HIS A 28 30.72 4.32 -4.96
N PRO A 29 30.33 4.97 -3.85
CA PRO A 29 29.22 5.91 -3.82
C PRO A 29 29.40 7.10 -4.77
N SER A 30 30.64 7.50 -5.01
CA SER A 30 30.99 8.60 -5.91
C SER A 30 30.74 8.29 -7.40
N GLN A 31 30.57 7.01 -7.75
CA GLN A 31 30.26 6.57 -9.11
C GLN A 31 28.75 6.42 -9.35
N GLY A 32 27.93 6.58 -8.30
CA GLY A 32 26.47 6.53 -8.39
C GLY A 32 25.95 7.72 -9.22
N THR A 33 25.33 7.43 -10.36
CA THR A 33 24.74 8.45 -11.24
C THR A 33 23.23 8.61 -11.05
N GLN A 34 22.59 7.67 -10.35
CA GLN A 34 21.14 7.64 -10.15
C GLN A 34 20.78 7.63 -8.67
N LYS A 35 19.77 8.41 -8.33
CA LYS A 35 19.20 8.44 -6.99
C LYS A 35 18.04 7.46 -6.90
N ILE A 36 18.14 6.49 -5.99
CA ILE A 36 17.04 5.61 -5.65
C ILE A 36 15.93 6.44 -5.01
N SER A 37 14.69 6.28 -5.49
CA SER A 37 13.56 6.99 -4.91
C SER A 37 13.30 6.48 -3.47
N ARG A 38 13.07 7.42 -2.54
CA ARG A 38 12.68 7.06 -1.17
C ARG A 38 11.35 6.30 -1.10
N HIS A 39 10.51 6.42 -2.14
CA HIS A 39 9.20 5.78 -2.19
C HIS A 39 9.25 4.25 -2.23
N ILE A 40 10.41 3.63 -2.50
CA ILE A 40 10.59 2.18 -2.34
C ILE A 40 10.46 1.72 -0.88
N TYR A 41 10.59 2.63 0.08
CA TYR A 41 10.40 2.39 1.51
C TYR A 41 8.98 2.69 1.99
N GLY A 42 8.05 2.89 1.06
CA GLY A 42 6.63 3.05 1.35
C GLY A 42 6.06 1.82 2.03
N GLN A 43 5.01 2.06 2.82
CA GLN A 43 4.31 1.01 3.53
C GLN A 43 2.86 0.93 3.05
N PHE A 44 2.17 -0.14 3.43
CA PHE A 44 0.73 -0.24 3.22
C PHE A 44 0.01 -0.71 4.49
N ALA A 45 -1.21 -0.22 4.63
CA ALA A 45 -2.14 -0.62 5.68
C ALA A 45 -3.38 -1.17 4.98
N GLU A 46 -3.66 -2.44 5.18
CA GLU A 46 -4.78 -3.13 4.58
C GLU A 46 -5.74 -3.63 5.64
N HIS A 47 -7.04 -3.65 5.33
CA HIS A 47 -8.04 -4.32 6.15
C HIS A 47 -7.86 -5.85 6.03
N LEU A 48 -6.80 -6.35 6.67
CA LEU A 48 -6.37 -7.74 6.67
C LEU A 48 -6.15 -8.19 8.12
N GLY A 49 -7.00 -9.07 8.60
CA GLY A 49 -6.93 -9.53 9.99
C GLY A 49 -6.95 -8.37 10.98
N THR A 50 -5.95 -8.27 11.82
CA THR A 50 -5.82 -7.22 12.84
C THR A 50 -4.92 -6.06 12.41
N CYS A 51 -4.61 -5.92 11.12
CA CYS A 51 -3.73 -4.85 10.66
C CYS A 51 -4.29 -3.46 10.97
N ILE A 52 -5.57 -3.24 10.71
CA ILE A 52 -6.25 -1.98 11.03
C ILE A 52 -6.82 -2.01 12.45
N TYR A 53 -7.87 -2.80 12.68
CA TYR A 53 -8.55 -2.83 13.98
C TYR A 53 -7.78 -3.65 15.01
N GLY A 54 -7.43 -3.01 16.13
CA GLY A 54 -6.57 -3.59 17.17
C GLY A 54 -5.07 -3.51 16.85
N GLY A 55 -4.70 -3.35 15.58
CA GLY A 55 -3.33 -3.13 15.12
C GLY A 55 -2.98 -1.65 15.07
N LEU A 56 -3.39 -0.97 14.03
CA LEU A 56 -3.15 0.46 13.83
C LEU A 56 -4.14 1.34 14.58
N TRP A 57 -5.41 0.96 14.56
CA TRP A 57 -6.54 1.72 15.10
C TRP A 57 -7.25 0.96 16.22
N VAL A 58 -7.45 1.62 17.35
CA VAL A 58 -8.15 1.07 18.51
C VAL A 58 -9.31 1.94 18.98
N GLY A 59 -9.46 3.14 18.40
CA GLY A 59 -10.43 4.13 18.85
C GLY A 59 -9.94 4.94 20.05
N GLU A 60 -10.50 6.15 20.19
CA GLU A 60 -10.05 7.11 21.22
C GLU A 60 -10.36 6.66 22.65
N GLU A 61 -11.47 5.91 22.82
CA GLU A 61 -11.94 5.42 24.13
C GLU A 61 -11.29 4.09 24.54
N SER A 62 -10.37 3.57 23.74
CA SER A 62 -9.71 2.30 24.03
C SER A 62 -8.82 2.39 25.28
N PRO A 63 -8.78 1.34 26.14
CA PRO A 63 -7.80 1.26 27.22
C PRO A 63 -6.36 1.02 26.72
N ILE A 64 -6.18 0.64 25.48
CA ILE A 64 -4.87 0.50 24.83
C ILE A 64 -4.30 1.90 24.62
N PRO A 65 -3.02 2.16 24.98
CA PRO A 65 -2.40 3.46 24.77
C PRO A 65 -2.53 3.92 23.33
N ASN A 66 -3.19 5.07 23.14
CA ASN A 66 -3.45 5.59 21.82
C ASN A 66 -3.31 7.13 21.76
N THR A 67 -3.06 7.63 20.57
CA THR A 67 -3.05 9.05 20.24
C THR A 67 -4.16 9.29 19.22
N LYS A 68 -5.28 9.86 19.66
CA LYS A 68 -6.48 10.09 18.82
C LYS A 68 -7.00 8.81 18.16
N GLY A 69 -6.96 7.68 18.88
CA GLY A 69 -7.43 6.39 18.40
C GLY A 69 -6.38 5.53 17.68
N TYR A 70 -5.22 6.09 17.29
CA TYR A 70 -4.11 5.32 16.73
C TYR A 70 -3.25 4.77 17.85
N ARG A 71 -2.89 3.49 17.77
CA ARG A 71 -1.99 2.89 18.75
C ARG A 71 -0.67 3.68 18.82
N THR A 72 -0.30 4.11 20.02
CA THR A 72 0.87 4.97 20.23
C THR A 72 2.17 4.29 19.82
N ASP A 73 2.33 3.01 20.18
CA ASP A 73 3.53 2.22 19.85
C ASP A 73 3.73 2.05 18.33
N VAL A 74 2.62 1.79 17.61
CA VAL A 74 2.64 1.66 16.14
C VAL A 74 2.92 3.00 15.47
N LEU A 75 2.25 4.07 15.93
CA LEU A 75 2.45 5.42 15.40
C LEU A 75 3.91 5.88 15.56
N GLU A 76 4.51 5.63 16.72
CA GLU A 76 5.91 5.98 16.99
C GLU A 76 6.88 5.13 16.15
N ALA A 77 6.58 3.84 15.96
CA ALA A 77 7.38 2.98 15.10
C ALA A 77 7.38 3.48 13.65
N LEU A 78 6.20 3.82 13.11
CA LEU A 78 6.05 4.36 11.75
C LEU A 78 6.77 5.72 11.60
N LYS A 79 6.73 6.59 12.62
CA LYS A 79 7.50 7.85 12.64
C LYS A 79 9.01 7.60 12.60
N ARG A 80 9.52 6.63 13.37
CA ARG A 80 10.94 6.29 13.35
C ARG A 80 11.41 5.71 12.03
N LEU A 81 10.53 5.02 11.30
CA LEU A 81 10.81 4.51 9.96
C LEU A 81 10.84 5.62 8.91
N ASP A 82 10.35 6.81 9.21
CA ASP A 82 10.26 7.96 8.28
C ASP A 82 9.65 7.53 6.93
N ILE A 83 8.52 6.83 6.99
CA ILE A 83 7.88 6.27 5.79
C ILE A 83 7.50 7.38 4.81
N PRO A 84 7.83 7.24 3.53
CA PRO A 84 7.55 8.29 2.55
C PRO A 84 6.11 8.30 2.04
N ASN A 85 5.44 7.17 2.07
CA ASN A 85 4.04 7.01 1.66
C ASN A 85 3.39 5.84 2.40
N LEU A 86 2.07 5.91 2.52
CA LEU A 86 1.24 4.86 3.10
C LEU A 86 0.06 4.59 2.17
N ARG A 87 -0.13 3.33 1.79
CA ARG A 87 -1.24 2.87 0.94
C ARG A 87 -2.37 2.30 1.79
N TRP A 88 -3.63 2.66 1.46
CA TRP A 88 -4.86 2.20 2.11
C TRP A 88 -6.03 2.30 1.11
N PRO A 89 -7.15 1.56 1.23
CA PRO A 89 -7.56 0.61 2.28
C PRO A 89 -7.03 -0.81 2.08
N GLY A 90 -6.28 -1.06 1.05
CA GLY A 90 -5.72 -2.38 0.81
C GLY A 90 -5.34 -2.56 -0.63
N GLY A 91 -5.15 -3.73 -0.89
CA GLY A 91 -5.22 -4.86 -1.73
C GLY A 91 -6.64 -5.23 -2.15
N CYS A 92 -6.94 -6.52 -2.07
CA CYS A 92 -8.25 -7.06 -2.48
C CYS A 92 -9.43 -6.39 -1.80
N PHE A 93 -9.29 -6.02 -0.54
CA PHE A 93 -10.33 -5.29 0.20
C PHE A 93 -10.72 -3.97 -0.50
N ALA A 94 -9.78 -3.28 -1.14
CA ALA A 94 -10.05 -2.00 -1.79
C ALA A 94 -11.14 -2.10 -2.88
N ASP A 95 -11.23 -3.23 -3.58
CA ASP A 95 -12.18 -3.43 -4.66
C ASP A 95 -13.58 -3.91 -4.21
N GLU A 96 -13.77 -4.04 -2.88
CA GLU A 96 -15.07 -4.23 -2.22
C GLU A 96 -15.44 -3.05 -1.29
N TYR A 97 -14.51 -2.11 -1.04
CA TYR A 97 -14.69 -1.01 -0.11
C TYR A 97 -15.46 0.16 -0.71
N HIS A 98 -16.57 0.51 -0.04
CA HIS A 98 -17.38 1.68 -0.38
C HIS A 98 -17.04 2.83 0.57
N TRP A 99 -16.29 3.81 0.09
CA TRP A 99 -15.69 4.85 0.92
C TRP A 99 -16.69 5.71 1.71
N MET A 100 -17.93 5.84 1.23
CA MET A 100 -18.98 6.58 1.93
C MET A 100 -19.39 5.92 3.24
N ASP A 101 -19.20 4.62 3.37
CA ASP A 101 -19.44 3.87 4.60
C ASP A 101 -18.41 4.21 5.70
N GLY A 102 -17.24 4.70 5.32
CA GLY A 102 -16.15 5.06 6.22
C GLY A 102 -16.06 6.57 6.53
N ILE A 103 -17.15 7.34 6.35
CA ILE A 103 -17.18 8.78 6.66
C ILE A 103 -18.34 9.15 7.58
N GLY A 104 -18.33 10.38 8.10
CA GLY A 104 -19.35 10.83 9.06
C GLY A 104 -19.15 10.27 10.47
N PRO A 105 -20.17 10.42 11.36
CA PRO A 105 -20.09 9.94 12.73
C PRO A 105 -19.85 8.44 12.81
N ARG A 106 -18.84 8.00 13.55
CA ARG A 106 -18.40 6.59 13.59
C ARG A 106 -19.48 5.61 14.08
N ASN A 107 -20.29 6.01 15.05
CA ASN A 107 -21.37 5.20 15.60
C ASN A 107 -22.53 4.96 14.62
N GLY A 108 -22.58 5.68 13.51
CA GLY A 108 -23.59 5.52 12.46
C GLY A 108 -23.07 4.86 11.19
N ARG A 109 -21.80 4.50 11.15
CA ARG A 109 -21.21 3.87 9.95
C ARG A 109 -21.70 2.43 9.80
N PRO A 110 -22.09 2.00 8.60
CA PRO A 110 -22.50 0.64 8.35
C PRO A 110 -21.33 -0.33 8.53
N LYS A 111 -21.65 -1.56 8.91
CA LYS A 111 -20.67 -2.65 8.99
C LYS A 111 -20.70 -3.44 7.69
N MET A 112 -19.56 -4.01 7.33
CA MET A 112 -19.45 -4.90 6.18
C MET A 112 -18.70 -6.18 6.56
N SER A 113 -18.94 -7.25 5.79
CA SER A 113 -18.14 -8.47 5.88
C SER A 113 -16.90 -8.34 5.01
N ASN A 114 -15.73 -8.61 5.56
CA ASN A 114 -14.50 -8.68 4.80
C ASN A 114 -14.35 -10.09 4.22
N ASN A 115 -14.88 -10.30 3.03
CA ASN A 115 -14.91 -11.62 2.40
C ASN A 115 -13.54 -12.09 1.92
N ASN A 116 -12.63 -11.18 1.67
CA ASN A 116 -11.26 -11.52 1.25
C ASN A 116 -10.42 -12.09 2.39
N TRP A 117 -10.65 -11.60 3.63
CA TRP A 117 -9.78 -11.89 4.76
C TRP A 117 -10.54 -12.43 5.97
N GLY A 118 -11.03 -13.67 5.84
CA GLY A 118 -11.56 -14.45 6.94
C GLY A 118 -12.99 -14.13 7.35
N GLY A 119 -13.76 -13.39 6.57
CA GLY A 119 -15.15 -13.06 6.87
C GLY A 119 -15.32 -12.18 8.11
N LEU A 120 -14.29 -11.44 8.49
CA LEU A 120 -14.36 -10.55 9.65
C LEU A 120 -15.31 -9.39 9.37
N VAL A 121 -15.94 -8.91 10.46
CA VAL A 121 -16.81 -7.73 10.38
C VAL A 121 -15.96 -6.48 10.51
N GLU A 122 -15.92 -5.68 9.46
CA GLU A 122 -15.34 -4.33 9.46
C GLU A 122 -16.41 -3.34 9.94
N ASP A 123 -16.10 -2.57 10.97
CA ASP A 123 -17.05 -1.61 11.54
C ASP A 123 -16.97 -0.20 10.93
N ASN A 124 -16.06 -0.01 9.97
CA ASN A 124 -15.80 1.24 9.28
C ASN A 124 -15.42 2.42 10.21
N SER A 125 -15.03 2.15 11.46
CA SER A 125 -14.58 3.20 12.39
C SER A 125 -13.25 3.85 11.97
N PHE A 126 -12.48 3.15 11.13
CA PHE A 126 -11.30 3.69 10.44
C PHE A 126 -11.63 3.86 8.95
N GLY A 127 -11.73 5.10 8.51
CA GLY A 127 -12.07 5.44 7.12
C GLY A 127 -11.22 6.57 6.58
N THR A 128 -11.78 7.33 5.64
CA THR A 128 -11.05 8.39 4.91
C THR A 128 -10.40 9.40 5.85
N HIS A 129 -11.13 9.92 6.83
CA HIS A 129 -10.61 10.93 7.76
C HIS A 129 -9.49 10.38 8.63
N GLU A 130 -9.71 9.20 9.18
CA GLU A 130 -8.74 8.53 10.04
C GLU A 130 -7.46 8.22 9.26
N PHE A 131 -7.56 7.71 8.05
CA PHE A 131 -6.39 7.42 7.23
C PHE A 131 -5.60 8.69 6.84
N LEU A 132 -6.28 9.71 6.34
CA LEU A 132 -5.61 10.92 5.86
C LEU A 132 -5.01 11.74 7.01
N ASN A 133 -5.68 11.77 8.16
CA ASN A 133 -5.14 12.38 9.37
C ASN A 133 -3.89 11.62 9.89
N LEU A 134 -3.87 10.29 9.78
CA LEU A 134 -2.67 9.50 10.07
C LEU A 134 -1.51 9.90 9.17
N CYS A 135 -1.74 10.02 7.87
CA CYS A 135 -0.71 10.45 6.93
C CYS A 135 -0.16 11.84 7.26
N GLU A 136 -1.02 12.80 7.67
CA GLU A 136 -0.59 14.11 8.15
C GLU A 136 0.28 14.01 9.42
N MET A 137 -0.11 13.15 10.38
CA MET A 137 0.66 12.94 11.62
C MET A 137 2.02 12.28 11.38
N LEU A 138 2.13 11.45 10.35
CA LEU A 138 3.36 10.78 9.93
C LEU A 138 4.21 11.64 9.00
N GLY A 139 3.64 12.68 8.39
CA GLY A 139 4.31 13.48 7.36
C GLY A 139 4.55 12.71 6.06
N CYS A 140 3.75 11.69 5.77
CA CYS A 140 3.89 10.85 4.59
C CYS A 140 2.83 11.14 3.53
N GLU A 141 3.14 10.80 2.27
CA GLU A 141 2.20 10.94 1.16
C GLU A 141 1.13 9.83 1.23
N PRO A 142 -0.16 10.17 1.20
CA PRO A 142 -1.20 9.17 1.10
C PRO A 142 -1.25 8.54 -0.30
N TYR A 143 -1.41 7.21 -0.33
CA TYR A 143 -1.75 6.46 -1.52
C TYR A 143 -3.11 5.81 -1.31
N VAL A 144 -4.13 6.32 -1.98
CA VAL A 144 -5.51 5.85 -1.87
C VAL A 144 -5.80 4.83 -2.99
N SER A 145 -6.19 3.61 -2.62
CA SER A 145 -6.60 2.56 -3.57
C SER A 145 -8.09 2.66 -3.84
N GLY A 146 -8.46 2.97 -5.09
CA GLY A 146 -9.85 3.11 -5.51
C GLY A 146 -10.48 1.78 -5.91
N ASN A 147 -11.77 1.64 -5.58
CA ASN A 147 -12.58 0.48 -5.93
C ASN A 147 -12.97 0.48 -7.41
N VAL A 148 -12.40 -0.42 -8.19
CA VAL A 148 -12.75 -0.65 -9.61
C VAL A 148 -13.47 -1.99 -9.80
N GLY A 149 -13.45 -2.84 -8.77
CA GLY A 149 -14.12 -4.14 -8.76
C GLY A 149 -15.64 -4.01 -8.63
N SER A 150 -16.12 -3.73 -7.42
CA SER A 150 -17.57 -3.59 -7.13
C SER A 150 -18.07 -2.14 -7.20
N GLY A 151 -17.15 -1.15 -7.17
CA GLY A 151 -17.49 0.27 -7.18
C GLY A 151 -17.87 0.81 -8.55
N THR A 152 -18.22 2.09 -8.58
CA THR A 152 -18.56 2.80 -9.80
C THR A 152 -17.60 3.95 -10.10
N VAL A 153 -17.56 4.36 -11.38
CA VAL A 153 -16.79 5.54 -11.81
C VAL A 153 -17.21 6.80 -11.03
N GLU A 154 -18.52 6.97 -10.81
CA GLU A 154 -19.07 8.08 -10.05
C GLU A 154 -18.58 8.06 -8.60
N GLU A 155 -18.59 6.90 -7.98
CA GLU A 155 -18.17 6.73 -6.58
C GLU A 155 -16.70 7.15 -6.39
N LEU A 156 -15.78 6.65 -7.23
CA LEU A 156 -14.37 7.03 -7.13
C LEU A 156 -14.16 8.52 -7.47
N ALA A 157 -14.86 9.04 -8.46
CA ALA A 157 -14.79 10.47 -8.80
C ALA A 157 -15.25 11.37 -7.63
N LYS A 158 -16.34 10.99 -6.96
CA LYS A 158 -16.83 11.68 -5.77
C LYS A 158 -15.86 11.58 -4.59
N TRP A 159 -15.19 10.44 -4.44
CA TRP A 159 -14.18 10.29 -3.38
C TRP A 159 -12.99 11.22 -3.61
N VAL A 160 -12.51 11.31 -4.84
CA VAL A 160 -11.44 12.25 -5.21
C VAL A 160 -11.86 13.70 -4.93
N GLU A 161 -13.08 14.10 -5.32
CA GLU A 161 -13.63 15.42 -5.04
C GLU A 161 -13.73 15.69 -3.53
N TYR A 162 -14.26 14.73 -2.77
CA TYR A 162 -14.38 14.80 -1.32
C TYR A 162 -13.03 15.08 -0.65
N MET A 163 -12.00 14.37 -1.06
CA MET A 163 -10.67 14.50 -0.48
C MET A 163 -9.93 15.77 -0.89
N THR A 164 -10.11 16.22 -2.14
CA THR A 164 -9.15 17.16 -2.75
C THR A 164 -9.75 18.48 -3.22
N SER A 165 -11.08 18.67 -3.23
CA SER A 165 -11.70 19.93 -3.62
C SER A 165 -11.95 20.86 -2.43
N ASP A 166 -11.53 22.11 -2.56
CA ASP A 166 -11.86 23.21 -1.63
C ASP A 166 -12.99 24.11 -2.15
N GLY A 167 -13.51 23.81 -3.36
CA GLY A 167 -14.60 24.56 -3.97
C GLY A 167 -15.94 24.44 -3.23
N ASP A 168 -16.95 25.16 -3.71
CA ASP A 168 -18.33 25.00 -3.25
C ASP A 168 -19.03 23.91 -4.08
N SER A 169 -18.81 22.66 -3.67
CA SER A 169 -19.34 21.48 -4.35
C SER A 169 -19.93 20.49 -3.35
N PRO A 170 -20.83 19.59 -3.78
CA PRO A 170 -21.50 18.68 -2.86
C PRO A 170 -20.55 17.85 -2.01
N MET A 171 -19.45 17.33 -2.59
CA MET A 171 -18.51 16.47 -1.88
C MET A 171 -17.57 17.28 -0.97
N ALA A 172 -17.13 18.46 -1.39
CA ALA A 172 -16.39 19.37 -0.52
C ALA A 172 -17.23 19.84 0.67
N ASN A 173 -18.52 20.14 0.45
CA ASN A 173 -19.44 20.50 1.51
C ASN A 173 -19.73 19.33 2.46
N LEU A 174 -19.84 18.11 1.94
CA LEU A 174 -19.98 16.91 2.77
C LEU A 174 -18.74 16.69 3.65
N ARG A 175 -17.52 16.90 3.12
CA ARG A 175 -16.28 16.84 3.92
C ARG A 175 -16.33 17.85 5.08
N ARG A 176 -16.71 19.09 4.79
CA ARG A 176 -16.84 20.16 5.82
C ARG A 176 -17.87 19.77 6.89
N LYS A 177 -19.03 19.27 6.46
CA LYS A 177 -20.04 18.74 7.38
C LYS A 177 -19.51 17.64 8.28
N ASN A 178 -18.61 16.83 7.77
CA ASN A 178 -17.95 15.75 8.50
C ASN A 178 -16.73 16.22 9.32
N GLY A 179 -16.56 17.54 9.52
CA GLY A 179 -15.58 18.11 10.44
C GLY A 179 -14.23 18.45 9.85
N ARG A 180 -14.06 18.37 8.52
CA ARG A 180 -12.81 18.76 7.87
C ARG A 180 -13.04 19.92 6.89
N ASP A 181 -12.58 21.10 7.26
CA ASP A 181 -12.77 22.31 6.44
C ASP A 181 -11.89 22.28 5.19
N LYS A 182 -10.59 22.12 5.32
CA LYS A 182 -9.65 22.11 4.21
C LYS A 182 -9.47 20.74 3.57
N ALA A 183 -9.33 20.73 2.24
CA ALA A 183 -8.97 19.54 1.49
C ALA A 183 -7.61 18.99 1.92
N TRP A 184 -7.44 17.69 1.79
CA TRP A 184 -6.12 17.06 1.88
C TRP A 184 -5.36 17.18 0.57
N LYS A 185 -4.08 16.95 0.62
CA LYS A 185 -3.23 16.77 -0.57
C LYS A 185 -3.05 15.29 -0.81
N ILE A 186 -3.59 14.80 -1.91
CA ILE A 186 -3.50 13.39 -2.32
C ILE A 186 -2.63 13.33 -3.56
N LYS A 187 -1.49 12.66 -3.45
CA LYS A 187 -0.59 12.48 -4.59
C LYS A 187 -0.92 11.20 -5.35
N TYR A 188 -0.98 10.07 -4.68
CA TYR A 188 -1.12 8.77 -5.32
C TYR A 188 -2.55 8.26 -5.26
N LEU A 189 -3.08 7.95 -6.45
CA LEU A 189 -4.39 7.30 -6.61
C LEU A 189 -4.22 6.01 -7.39
N GLY A 190 -4.44 4.88 -6.71
CA GLY A 190 -4.57 3.58 -7.35
C GLY A 190 -5.95 3.45 -7.99
N VAL A 191 -5.99 3.02 -9.24
CA VAL A 191 -7.24 2.75 -9.97
C VAL A 191 -7.38 1.25 -10.11
N GLY A 192 -7.95 0.62 -9.08
CA GLY A 192 -8.03 -0.83 -8.92
C GLY A 192 -6.79 -1.45 -8.26
N ASN A 193 -6.95 -2.70 -7.86
CA ASN A 193 -5.92 -3.56 -7.30
C ASN A 193 -6.09 -4.98 -7.83
N GLU A 194 -5.00 -5.62 -8.29
CA GLU A 194 -5.01 -7.02 -8.75
C GLU A 194 -6.25 -7.36 -9.61
N SER A 195 -6.55 -6.49 -10.57
CA SER A 195 -7.80 -6.57 -11.33
C SER A 195 -7.90 -7.85 -12.19
N TRP A 196 -6.78 -8.52 -12.41
CA TRP A 196 -6.69 -9.86 -13.00
C TRP A 196 -7.15 -10.99 -12.06
N GLY A 197 -7.20 -10.73 -10.76
CA GLY A 197 -7.55 -11.66 -9.68
C GLY A 197 -8.68 -11.12 -8.81
N CYS A 198 -8.40 -10.93 -7.52
CA CYS A 198 -9.40 -10.52 -6.51
C CYS A 198 -10.06 -9.17 -6.82
N GLY A 199 -9.41 -8.30 -7.58
CA GLY A 199 -9.99 -7.02 -8.02
C GLY A 199 -10.97 -7.13 -9.18
N GLY A 200 -11.49 -8.33 -9.51
CA GLY A 200 -12.57 -8.50 -10.46
C GLY A 200 -12.37 -9.55 -11.54
N SER A 201 -11.29 -10.34 -11.51
CA SER A 201 -10.97 -11.41 -12.51
C SER A 201 -11.09 -10.93 -13.95
N MET A 202 -10.55 -9.77 -14.23
CA MET A 202 -10.71 -9.07 -15.52
C MET A 202 -9.67 -9.54 -16.53
N ARG A 203 -10.04 -9.46 -17.81
CA ARG A 203 -9.08 -9.51 -18.92
C ARG A 203 -8.37 -8.15 -19.03
N PRO A 204 -7.11 -8.10 -19.49
CA PRO A 204 -6.36 -6.86 -19.57
C PRO A 204 -7.02 -5.79 -20.44
N GLU A 205 -7.68 -6.18 -21.54
CA GLU A 205 -8.39 -5.23 -22.40
C GLU A 205 -9.57 -4.58 -21.68
N TYR A 206 -10.34 -5.37 -20.94
CA TYR A 206 -11.47 -4.86 -20.18
C TYR A 206 -11.03 -3.92 -19.07
N TYR A 207 -10.00 -4.31 -18.33
CA TYR A 207 -9.43 -3.42 -17.31
C TYR A 207 -8.86 -2.13 -17.93
N ALA A 208 -8.19 -2.21 -19.08
CA ALA A 208 -7.70 -1.02 -19.78
C ALA A 208 -8.83 -0.04 -20.13
N ASP A 209 -9.99 -0.56 -20.57
CA ASP A 209 -11.17 0.26 -20.88
C ASP A 209 -11.81 0.84 -19.60
N LEU A 210 -11.86 0.07 -18.50
CA LEU A 210 -12.28 0.58 -17.19
C LEU A 210 -11.33 1.66 -16.68
N TYR A 211 -10.01 1.42 -16.70
CA TYR A 211 -9.00 2.40 -16.28
C TYR A 211 -9.19 3.72 -17.06
N ARG A 212 -9.40 3.65 -18.35
CA ARG A 212 -9.69 4.82 -19.20
C ARG A 212 -10.88 5.61 -18.67
N ARG A 213 -11.98 4.95 -18.36
CA ARG A 213 -13.19 5.59 -17.81
C ARG A 213 -12.93 6.20 -16.44
N TYR A 214 -12.45 5.42 -15.49
CA TYR A 214 -12.19 5.86 -14.12
C TYR A 214 -11.21 7.03 -14.09
N SER A 215 -10.06 6.89 -14.76
CA SER A 215 -9.03 7.93 -14.79
C SER A 215 -9.49 9.24 -15.43
N THR A 216 -10.47 9.20 -16.34
CA THR A 216 -11.06 10.38 -16.98
C THR A 216 -11.83 11.22 -15.96
N TYR A 217 -12.57 10.61 -15.07
CA TYR A 217 -13.43 11.29 -14.11
C TYR A 217 -12.76 11.63 -12.78
N CYS A 218 -11.66 10.96 -12.45
CA CYS A 218 -10.80 11.34 -11.33
C CYS A 218 -10.00 12.60 -11.70
N ARG A 219 -10.57 13.77 -11.42
CA ARG A 219 -10.02 15.06 -11.83
C ARG A 219 -9.06 15.64 -10.80
N ASN A 220 -8.24 16.57 -11.25
CA ASN A 220 -7.42 17.37 -10.35
C ASN A 220 -8.25 18.57 -9.87
N TYR A 221 -8.31 18.76 -8.56
CA TYR A 221 -9.00 19.90 -7.93
C TYR A 221 -8.00 20.81 -7.23
N ASP A 222 -8.24 22.10 -7.27
CA ASP A 222 -7.56 23.12 -6.46
C ASP A 222 -6.03 22.99 -6.40
N GLY A 223 -5.42 22.73 -7.55
CA GLY A 223 -3.98 22.54 -7.70
C GLY A 223 -3.46 21.19 -7.20
N ASN A 224 -4.32 20.30 -6.69
CA ASN A 224 -3.93 18.95 -6.36
C ASN A 224 -3.79 18.11 -7.63
N ARG A 225 -2.58 17.68 -7.95
CA ARG A 225 -2.26 16.84 -9.11
C ARG A 225 -2.16 15.38 -8.68
N LEU A 226 -3.05 14.56 -9.20
CA LEU A 226 -3.04 13.12 -8.96
C LEU A 226 -1.99 12.42 -9.82
N PHE A 227 -1.22 11.55 -9.19
CA PHE A 227 -0.41 10.54 -9.84
C PHE A 227 -1.22 9.24 -9.89
N LYS A 228 -1.82 8.96 -11.03
CA LYS A 228 -2.75 7.83 -11.22
C LYS A 228 -1.96 6.57 -11.56
N ILE A 229 -2.20 5.52 -10.79
CA ILE A 229 -1.50 4.25 -10.87
C ILE A 229 -2.48 3.19 -11.32
N ALA A 230 -2.19 2.54 -12.44
CA ALA A 230 -3.00 1.41 -12.91
C ALA A 230 -2.60 0.11 -12.20
N SER A 231 -3.55 -0.80 -12.04
CA SER A 231 -3.30 -2.17 -11.60
C SER A 231 -2.45 -2.89 -12.65
N GLY A 232 -1.23 -3.27 -12.27
CA GLY A 232 -0.26 -3.94 -13.13
C GLY A 232 -0.37 -5.46 -13.05
N ALA A 233 0.58 -6.12 -13.69
CA ALA A 233 0.59 -7.56 -13.86
C ALA A 233 0.79 -8.34 -12.55
N SER A 234 0.40 -9.61 -12.58
CA SER A 234 0.86 -10.63 -11.66
C SER A 234 2.17 -11.21 -12.19
N ASP A 235 3.18 -11.21 -11.36
CA ASP A 235 4.46 -11.85 -11.64
C ASP A 235 5.00 -11.51 -13.05
N TYR A 236 5.11 -12.49 -13.92
CA TYR A 236 5.63 -12.38 -15.29
C TYR A 236 4.51 -12.38 -16.36
N ASP A 237 3.30 -11.93 -16.03
CA ASP A 237 2.25 -11.74 -17.04
C ASP A 237 2.58 -10.53 -17.92
N TYR A 238 3.47 -10.73 -18.87
CA TYR A 238 3.87 -9.70 -19.82
C TYR A 238 2.72 -9.24 -20.71
N ASN A 239 1.75 -10.13 -21.01
CA ASN A 239 0.59 -9.78 -21.82
C ASN A 239 -0.27 -8.70 -21.16
N TRP A 240 -0.49 -8.80 -19.84
CA TRP A 240 -1.19 -7.77 -19.09
C TRP A 240 -0.51 -6.40 -19.24
N THR A 241 0.79 -6.37 -19.03
CA THR A 241 1.57 -5.13 -19.16
C THR A 241 1.55 -4.58 -20.59
N ASP A 242 1.76 -5.42 -21.59
CA ASP A 242 1.77 -5.03 -23.01
C ASP A 242 0.43 -4.41 -23.43
N VAL A 243 -0.66 -5.07 -23.12
CA VAL A 243 -2.02 -4.56 -23.44
C VAL A 243 -2.28 -3.23 -22.76
N LEU A 244 -1.94 -3.07 -21.49
CA LEU A 244 -2.16 -1.82 -20.78
C LEU A 244 -1.29 -0.69 -21.33
N MET A 245 -0.03 -0.94 -21.59
CA MET A 245 0.90 0.09 -22.10
C MET A 245 0.46 0.55 -23.50
N ASN A 246 0.06 -0.37 -24.36
CA ASN A 246 -0.41 -0.03 -25.70
C ASN A 246 -1.75 0.74 -25.70
N ARG A 247 -2.69 0.37 -24.83
CA ARG A 247 -4.04 0.97 -24.83
C ARG A 247 -4.17 2.23 -24.01
N VAL A 248 -3.53 2.29 -22.85
CA VAL A 248 -3.72 3.35 -21.86
C VAL A 248 -2.44 3.88 -21.21
N GLY A 249 -1.25 3.44 -21.63
CA GLY A 249 0.01 3.86 -21.08
C GLY A 249 0.21 5.38 -21.03
N HIS A 250 -0.27 6.10 -22.04
CA HIS A 250 -0.23 7.56 -22.10
C HIS A 250 -1.14 8.28 -21.08
N ARG A 251 -2.03 7.55 -20.39
CA ARG A 251 -2.98 8.09 -19.41
C ARG A 251 -2.59 7.83 -17.97
N MET A 252 -1.63 6.93 -17.73
CA MET A 252 -1.17 6.59 -16.39
C MET A 252 0.18 7.23 -16.08
N GLN A 253 0.45 7.47 -14.81
CA GLN A 253 1.75 7.93 -14.33
C GLN A 253 2.54 6.79 -13.67
N GLY A 254 1.86 5.71 -13.31
CA GLY A 254 2.46 4.52 -12.72
C GLY A 254 1.67 3.26 -13.05
N LEU A 255 2.37 2.15 -12.95
CA LEU A 255 1.82 0.79 -13.09
C LEU A 255 2.32 -0.02 -11.89
N SER A 256 1.42 -0.59 -11.10
CA SER A 256 1.79 -1.42 -9.95
C SER A 256 2.02 -2.86 -10.38
N LEU A 257 3.24 -3.33 -10.24
CA LEU A 257 3.57 -4.75 -10.43
C LEU A 257 3.46 -5.48 -9.09
N HIS A 258 2.76 -6.60 -9.07
CA HIS A 258 2.72 -7.50 -7.94
C HIS A 258 3.50 -8.77 -8.29
N TYR A 259 4.66 -8.92 -7.68
CA TYR A 259 5.55 -10.04 -7.97
C TYR A 259 5.86 -10.82 -6.68
N TYR A 260 5.52 -12.10 -6.70
CA TYR A 260 5.77 -13.03 -5.59
C TYR A 260 6.95 -13.94 -5.92
N THR A 261 7.90 -14.04 -5.00
CA THR A 261 9.07 -14.91 -5.12
C THR A 261 9.05 -16.05 -4.11
N VAL A 262 7.93 -16.22 -3.42
CA VAL A 262 7.77 -17.25 -2.41
C VAL A 262 7.34 -18.55 -3.11
N THR A 263 8.11 -19.58 -2.95
CA THR A 263 7.71 -20.96 -3.28
C THR A 263 7.19 -21.59 -1.99
N GLY A 264 5.95 -22.03 -2.00
CA GLY A 264 5.35 -22.80 -0.91
C GLY A 264 5.95 -24.19 -0.81
#